data_80c3aa10daf09225b0e50e26f6974947
#
_entry.id   80c3aa10daf09225b0e50e26f6974947
#
_cell.length_a   1.000
_cell.length_b   1.000
_cell.length_c   1.000
_cell.angle_alpha   90.00
_cell.angle_beta   90.00
_cell.angle_gamma   90.00
#
_symmetry.space_group_name_H-M   'P 1'
#
loop_
_entity.id
_entity.type
_entity.pdbx_description
1 polymer ?
#
loop_
_entity_poly.entity_id
_entity_poly.type
_entity_poly.pdbx_seq_one_letter_code
_entity_poly.pdbx_strand_id
1 'polypeptide(L)'
;MERFLGETYTNINLTKPQNKPLNKQVHEGIENCNLCKRYQHSKPVVGLLNAQSKITFITLTPMLDSQLHFLNNLKALMLESIIQKVFGYSLKDCTILSLLKCDSNSLNLEEEINACLPHLTWQLDNSASKVIILFGEILLKRLLNLSKEESFGRIVSLKTKIF
;
A
#
# COMPACT_ATOMS: atom_id res chain seq x y z
N MET A 1 24.09 11.08 -24.69
CA MET A 1 23.34 9.83 -24.53
C MET A 1 22.07 10.15 -23.74
N GLU A 2 21.01 10.52 -24.45
CA GLU A 2 19.72 10.90 -23.84
C GLU A 2 18.95 9.62 -23.51
N ARG A 3 18.61 9.44 -22.22
CA ARG A 3 17.73 8.37 -21.79
C ARG A 3 16.29 8.83 -22.00
N PHE A 4 15.62 8.24 -22.97
CA PHE A 4 14.17 8.38 -23.14
C PHE A 4 13.45 7.77 -21.93
N LEU A 5 12.86 8.61 -21.09
CA LEU A 5 11.85 8.21 -20.12
C LEU A 5 10.56 7.97 -20.90
N GLY A 6 10.21 6.71 -21.15
CA GLY A 6 8.95 6.35 -21.77
C GLY A 6 7.79 6.63 -20.82
N GLU A 7 7.04 7.69 -21.06
CA GLU A 7 5.78 7.95 -20.37
C GLU A 7 4.69 7.03 -20.94
N THR A 8 4.30 6.03 -20.16
CA THR A 8 3.15 5.18 -20.50
C THR A 8 1.92 5.71 -19.74
N TYR A 9 1.02 6.38 -20.44
CA TYR A 9 -0.23 6.86 -19.87
C TYR A 9 -1.28 5.75 -19.91
N THR A 10 -1.61 5.17 -18.79
CA THR A 10 -2.77 4.29 -18.65
C THR A 10 -3.95 5.07 -18.07
N ASN A 11 -5.05 5.14 -18.83
CA ASN A 11 -6.30 5.74 -18.35
C ASN A 11 -7.00 4.77 -17.39
N ILE A 12 -6.65 4.81 -16.12
CA ILE A 12 -7.42 4.16 -15.07
C ILE A 12 -8.38 5.20 -14.51
N ASN A 13 -9.68 5.00 -14.77
CA ASN A 13 -10.75 5.77 -14.14
C ASN A 13 -10.86 5.32 -12.67
N LEU A 14 -10.09 5.95 -11.80
CA LEU A 14 -10.38 5.94 -10.37
C LEU A 14 -11.56 6.90 -10.17
N THR A 15 -12.75 6.36 -9.92
CA THR A 15 -13.92 7.15 -9.54
C THR A 15 -13.56 8.03 -8.36
N LYS A 16 -13.71 9.34 -8.52
CA LYS A 16 -13.43 10.33 -7.48
C LYS A 16 -14.30 10.04 -6.26
N PRO A 17 -13.73 9.75 -5.08
CA PRO A 17 -14.50 9.76 -3.85
C PRO A 17 -14.81 11.20 -3.46
N GLN A 18 -16.05 11.41 -3.07
CA GLN A 18 -16.49 12.66 -2.47
C GLN A 18 -15.73 12.91 -1.17
N ASN A 19 -15.29 14.15 -0.93
CA ASN A 19 -14.66 14.61 0.31
C ASN A 19 -15.51 14.22 1.53
N LYS A 20 -15.20 13.09 2.15
CA LYS A 20 -15.68 12.75 3.49
C LYS A 20 -14.51 12.89 4.48
N PRO A 21 -14.76 13.44 5.68
CA PRO A 21 -13.71 13.59 6.70
C PRO A 21 -13.05 12.26 7.00
N LEU A 22 -11.76 12.29 7.31
CA LEU A 22 -10.93 11.14 7.70
C LEU A 22 -11.65 10.40 8.84
N ASN A 23 -12.40 9.36 8.51
CA ASN A 23 -13.42 8.86 9.39
C ASN A 23 -12.82 7.77 10.28
N LYS A 24 -12.84 8.03 11.59
CA LYS A 24 -12.61 7.06 12.66
C LYS A 24 -13.28 5.70 12.40
N GLN A 25 -14.45 5.72 11.73
CA GLN A 25 -15.23 4.55 11.33
C GLN A 25 -14.51 3.59 10.36
N VAL A 26 -13.58 4.05 9.52
CA VAL A 26 -12.88 3.15 8.58
C VAL A 26 -11.68 2.49 9.24
N HIS A 27 -10.99 3.18 10.14
CA HIS A 27 -9.98 2.56 10.99
C HIS A 27 -10.63 1.43 11.81
N GLU A 28 -11.75 1.71 12.47
CA GLU A 28 -12.54 0.72 13.22
C GLU A 28 -13.03 -0.42 12.31
N GLY A 29 -13.37 -0.12 11.06
CA GLY A 29 -13.78 -1.13 10.06
C GLY A 29 -12.65 -2.07 9.64
N ILE A 30 -11.40 -1.60 9.60
CA ILE A 30 -10.23 -2.45 9.31
C ILE A 30 -9.85 -3.25 10.55
N GLU A 31 -9.78 -2.63 11.73
CA GLU A 31 -9.39 -3.29 12.98
C GLU A 31 -10.33 -4.45 13.37
N ASN A 32 -11.62 -4.30 13.04
CA ASN A 32 -12.66 -5.32 13.30
C ASN A 32 -13.02 -6.12 12.04
N CYS A 33 -12.20 -6.09 11.00
CA CYS A 33 -12.48 -6.77 9.74
C CYS A 33 -12.52 -8.30 9.92
N ASN A 34 -13.58 -8.92 9.38
CA ASN A 34 -13.80 -10.37 9.37
C ASN A 34 -14.19 -10.89 7.99
N LEU A 35 -13.83 -10.19 6.91
CA LEU A 35 -14.26 -10.48 5.54
C LEU A 35 -13.62 -11.71 4.93
N CYS A 36 -12.49 -12.21 5.46
CA CYS A 36 -11.83 -13.41 4.97
C CYS A 36 -11.29 -14.23 6.16
N LYS A 37 -10.87 -15.47 5.92
CA LYS A 37 -10.42 -16.39 6.99
C LYS A 37 -9.11 -15.95 7.69
N ARG A 38 -8.35 -15.02 7.13
CA ARG A 38 -7.08 -14.55 7.72
C ARG A 38 -7.26 -13.96 9.12
N TYR A 39 -8.38 -13.29 9.39
CA TYR A 39 -8.63 -12.69 10.71
C TYR A 39 -8.64 -13.72 11.86
N GLN A 40 -8.92 -14.99 11.55
CA GLN A 40 -8.91 -16.07 12.55
C GLN A 40 -7.49 -16.41 13.05
N HIS A 41 -6.47 -16.07 12.26
CA HIS A 41 -5.07 -16.39 12.54
C HIS A 41 -4.23 -15.17 12.94
N SER A 42 -4.67 -13.97 12.56
CA SER A 42 -3.96 -12.72 12.84
C SER A 42 -4.93 -11.55 12.86
N LYS A 43 -4.74 -10.65 13.82
CA LYS A 43 -5.53 -9.42 13.89
C LYS A 43 -5.22 -8.52 12.70
N PRO A 44 -6.24 -7.87 12.12
CA PRO A 44 -6.02 -6.90 11.05
C PRO A 44 -5.22 -5.68 11.53
N VAL A 45 -4.31 -5.23 10.71
CA VAL A 45 -3.47 -4.05 10.95
C VAL A 45 -3.83 -2.97 9.94
N VAL A 46 -4.16 -1.78 10.44
CA VAL A 46 -4.52 -0.63 9.59
C VAL A 46 -3.32 -0.15 8.77
N GLY A 47 -2.13 -0.21 9.36
CA GLY A 47 -0.92 0.42 8.85
C GLY A 47 -0.82 1.89 9.28
N LEU A 48 0.22 2.56 8.80
CA LEU A 48 0.48 3.97 9.07
C LEU A 48 -0.05 4.84 7.94
N LEU A 49 -1.16 5.53 8.16
CA LEU A 49 -1.71 6.53 7.25
C LEU A 49 -1.40 7.94 7.79
N ASN A 50 -0.43 8.61 7.18
CA ASN A 50 -0.02 9.96 7.56
C ASN A 50 -0.55 10.98 6.56
N ALA A 51 -1.39 11.90 7.03
CA ALA A 51 -2.02 12.93 6.20
C ALA A 51 -1.02 13.95 5.61
N GLN A 52 0.19 14.03 6.13
CA GLN A 52 1.24 14.94 5.66
C GLN A 52 2.36 14.22 4.91
N SER A 53 2.23 12.91 4.68
CA SER A 53 3.28 12.13 4.04
C SER A 53 3.48 12.55 2.57
N LYS A 54 4.74 12.57 2.17
CA LYS A 54 5.15 12.85 0.79
C LYS A 54 5.16 11.58 -0.06
N ILE A 55 5.33 10.44 0.58
CA ILE A 55 5.53 9.14 -0.06
C ILE A 55 4.75 8.05 0.67
N THR A 56 4.17 7.14 -0.10
CA THR A 56 3.49 5.95 0.42
C THR A 56 4.23 4.69 -0.01
N PHE A 57 4.54 3.83 0.94
CA PHE A 57 5.08 2.49 0.70
C PHE A 57 3.95 1.47 0.84
N ILE A 58 3.81 0.59 -0.16
CA ILE A 58 2.78 -0.45 -0.15
C ILE A 58 3.43 -1.81 -0.28
N THR A 59 3.09 -2.71 0.63
CA THR A 59 3.54 -4.10 0.67
C THR A 59 2.36 -5.06 0.55
N LEU A 60 2.62 -6.33 0.27
CA LEU A 60 1.56 -7.34 0.19
C LEU A 60 0.94 -7.63 1.56
N THR A 61 1.77 -7.84 2.58
CA THR A 61 1.37 -8.11 3.98
C THR A 61 1.83 -6.99 4.90
N PRO A 62 1.26 -6.84 6.11
CA PRO A 62 1.68 -5.85 7.08
C PRO A 62 3.19 -5.91 7.38
N MET A 63 3.82 -4.74 7.47
CA MET A 63 5.21 -4.58 7.92
C MET A 63 5.30 -3.94 9.31
N LEU A 64 4.17 -3.43 9.80
CA LEU A 64 4.03 -2.83 11.12
C LEU A 64 3.06 -3.67 11.96
N ASP A 65 3.23 -3.61 13.27
CA ASP A 65 2.25 -4.10 14.23
C ASP A 65 1.14 -3.06 14.51
N SER A 66 0.23 -3.37 15.40
CA SER A 66 -0.87 -2.45 15.81
C SER A 66 -0.38 -1.21 16.57
N GLN A 67 0.84 -1.21 17.08
CA GLN A 67 1.49 -0.09 17.78
C GLN A 67 2.40 0.72 16.84
N LEU A 68 2.39 0.40 15.54
CA LEU A 68 3.20 1.05 14.50
C LEU A 68 4.71 0.82 14.64
N HIS A 69 5.13 -0.29 15.28
CA HIS A 69 6.51 -0.74 15.25
C HIS A 69 6.70 -1.69 14.07
N PHE A 70 7.90 -1.66 13.47
CA PHE A 70 8.26 -2.64 12.44
C PHE A 70 8.27 -4.06 13.03
N LEU A 71 7.68 -4.99 12.28
CA LEU A 71 7.71 -6.41 12.66
C LEU A 71 9.16 -6.93 12.68
N ASN A 72 9.44 -7.85 13.61
CA ASN A 72 10.76 -8.48 13.71
C ASN A 72 10.91 -9.60 12.67
N ASN A 73 10.87 -9.23 11.39
CA ASN A 73 11.15 -10.13 10.27
C ASN A 73 11.99 -9.43 9.21
N LEU A 74 12.66 -10.21 8.38
CA LEU A 74 13.60 -9.69 7.38
C LEU A 74 12.99 -8.66 6.43
N LYS A 75 11.74 -8.86 6.00
CA LYS A 75 11.06 -7.95 5.05
C LYS A 75 10.78 -6.60 5.69
N ALA A 76 10.30 -6.58 6.92
CA ALA A 76 10.01 -5.35 7.65
C ALA A 76 11.31 -4.57 7.97
N LEU A 77 12.36 -5.26 8.41
CA LEU A 77 13.68 -4.65 8.66
C LEU A 77 14.33 -4.11 7.38
N MET A 78 14.15 -4.79 6.24
CA MET A 78 14.57 -4.27 4.94
C MET A 78 13.82 -2.99 4.57
N LEU A 79 12.49 -2.97 4.72
CA LEU A 79 11.69 -1.78 4.43
C LEU A 79 12.12 -0.61 5.32
N GLU A 80 12.30 -0.84 6.61
CA GLU A 80 12.80 0.16 7.55
C GLU A 80 14.16 0.72 7.09
N SER A 81 15.08 -0.16 6.72
CA SER A 81 16.39 0.24 6.20
C SER A 81 16.31 1.05 4.92
N ILE A 82 15.42 0.71 4.00
CA ILE A 82 15.18 1.47 2.78
C ILE A 82 14.65 2.87 3.12
N ILE A 83 13.64 2.96 3.98
CA ILE A 83 13.06 4.24 4.40
C ILE A 83 14.14 5.15 5.01
N GLN A 84 14.94 4.62 5.93
CA GLN A 84 15.94 5.41 6.65
C GLN A 84 17.18 5.70 5.81
N LYS A 85 17.74 4.71 5.12
CA LYS A 85 19.06 4.82 4.48
C LYS A 85 18.98 5.33 3.05
N VAL A 86 17.92 5.00 2.32
CA VAL A 86 17.77 5.40 0.91
C VAL A 86 17.02 6.72 0.81
N PHE A 87 15.90 6.86 1.54
CA PHE A 87 15.07 8.06 1.49
C PHE A 87 15.41 9.09 2.57
N GLY A 88 16.13 8.70 3.62
CA GLY A 88 16.41 9.58 4.75
C GLY A 88 15.16 9.98 5.54
N TYR A 89 14.12 9.15 5.50
CA TYR A 89 12.84 9.40 6.14
C TYR A 89 12.69 8.64 7.46
N SER A 90 11.82 9.16 8.31
CA SER A 90 11.29 8.49 9.49
C SER A 90 9.84 8.09 9.28
N LEU A 91 9.25 7.37 10.22
CA LEU A 91 7.81 7.03 10.17
C LEU A 91 6.90 8.27 10.07
N LYS A 92 7.36 9.44 10.55
CA LYS A 92 6.60 10.70 10.49
C LYS A 92 6.52 11.28 9.07
N ASP A 93 7.41 10.86 8.18
CA ASP A 93 7.55 11.44 6.84
C ASP A 93 6.82 10.62 5.77
N CYS A 94 6.40 9.40 6.10
CA CYS A 94 5.84 8.46 5.14
C CYS A 94 4.51 7.85 5.60
N THR A 95 3.80 7.27 4.64
CA THR A 95 2.66 6.37 4.83
C THR A 95 3.12 4.95 4.51
N ILE A 96 2.75 3.97 5.34
CA ILE A 96 3.10 2.55 5.16
C ILE A 96 1.83 1.74 5.23
N LEU A 97 1.44 1.16 4.12
CA LEU A 97 0.21 0.39 3.97
C LEU A 97 0.52 -1.03 3.47
N SER A 98 -0.45 -1.91 3.62
CA SER A 98 -0.42 -3.24 3.03
C SER A 98 -1.71 -3.55 2.28
N LEU A 99 -1.63 -4.40 1.25
CA LEU A 99 -2.82 -4.87 0.55
C LEU A 99 -3.63 -5.80 1.45
N LEU A 100 -3.00 -6.83 2.01
CA LEU A 100 -3.60 -7.70 3.00
C LEU A 100 -3.44 -7.06 4.39
N LYS A 101 -4.50 -7.06 5.18
CA LYS A 101 -4.49 -6.42 6.52
C LYS A 101 -4.07 -7.37 7.64
N CYS A 102 -4.03 -8.66 7.39
CA CYS A 102 -3.65 -9.67 8.37
C CYS A 102 -2.34 -10.35 7.95
N ASP A 103 -1.41 -10.52 8.90
CA ASP A 103 -0.15 -11.24 8.69
C ASP A 103 -0.35 -12.71 9.04
N SER A 104 -0.82 -13.50 8.08
CA SER A 104 -0.99 -14.93 8.20
C SER A 104 -0.71 -15.62 6.86
N ASN A 105 -0.51 -16.95 6.90
CA ASN A 105 -0.38 -17.74 5.67
C ASN A 105 -1.68 -17.68 4.88
N SER A 106 -1.55 -17.57 3.56
CA SER A 106 -2.69 -17.55 2.65
C SER A 106 -3.27 -18.94 2.48
N LEU A 107 -4.61 -19.03 2.56
CA LEU A 107 -5.38 -20.24 2.21
C LEU A 107 -5.96 -20.09 0.79
N ASN A 108 -6.44 -18.89 0.46
CA ASN A 108 -6.95 -18.52 -0.86
C ASN A 108 -6.59 -17.05 -1.14
N LEU A 109 -5.42 -16.83 -1.73
CA LEU A 109 -4.86 -15.51 -1.92
C LEU A 109 -5.76 -14.58 -2.75
N GLU A 110 -6.43 -15.10 -3.77
CA GLU A 110 -7.33 -14.30 -4.63
C GLU A 110 -8.54 -13.78 -3.87
N GLU A 111 -9.20 -14.62 -3.10
CA GLU A 111 -10.35 -14.23 -2.27
C GLU A 111 -9.93 -13.21 -1.21
N GLU A 112 -8.79 -13.45 -0.57
CA GLU A 112 -8.24 -12.59 0.47
C GLU A 112 -7.87 -11.20 -0.07
N ILE A 113 -7.28 -11.14 -1.26
CA ILE A 113 -6.97 -9.88 -1.95
C ILE A 113 -8.27 -9.13 -2.29
N ASN A 114 -9.25 -9.81 -2.86
CA ASN A 114 -10.52 -9.18 -3.23
C ASN A 114 -11.26 -8.62 -2.01
N ALA A 115 -11.20 -9.31 -0.88
CA ALA A 115 -11.76 -8.83 0.38
C ALA A 115 -11.02 -7.61 0.97
N CYS A 116 -9.69 -7.57 0.83
CA CYS A 116 -8.85 -6.52 1.41
C CYS A 116 -8.67 -5.29 0.49
N LEU A 117 -8.79 -5.45 -0.83
CA LEU A 117 -8.54 -4.39 -1.81
C LEU A 117 -9.36 -3.11 -1.55
N PRO A 118 -10.67 -3.17 -1.19
CA PRO A 118 -11.44 -1.97 -0.88
C PRO A 118 -10.85 -1.15 0.27
N HIS A 119 -10.28 -1.81 1.30
CA HIS A 119 -9.61 -1.11 2.40
C HIS A 119 -8.38 -0.34 1.94
N LEU A 120 -7.54 -0.96 1.11
CA LEU A 120 -6.35 -0.30 0.56
C LEU A 120 -6.73 0.84 -0.37
N THR A 121 -7.69 0.65 -1.27
CA THR A 121 -8.16 1.69 -2.19
C THR A 121 -8.63 2.91 -1.42
N TRP A 122 -9.46 2.70 -0.40
CA TRP A 122 -9.92 3.78 0.45
C TRP A 122 -8.75 4.52 1.15
N GLN A 123 -7.77 3.78 1.67
CA GLN A 123 -6.59 4.39 2.31
C GLN A 123 -5.77 5.21 1.31
N LEU A 124 -5.63 4.75 0.08
CA LEU A 124 -4.93 5.47 -0.98
C LEU A 124 -5.66 6.75 -1.39
N ASP A 125 -6.98 6.71 -1.49
CA ASP A 125 -7.79 7.87 -1.83
C ASP A 125 -7.70 8.97 -0.76
N ASN A 126 -7.47 8.57 0.49
CA ASN A 126 -7.30 9.49 1.62
C ASN A 126 -5.82 9.80 1.95
N SER A 127 -4.87 9.24 1.20
CA SER A 127 -3.45 9.56 1.33
C SER A 127 -3.12 10.85 0.59
N ALA A 128 -2.40 11.77 1.25
CA ALA A 128 -1.89 12.99 0.65
C ALA A 128 -0.67 12.76 -0.27
N SER A 129 -0.06 11.58 -0.22
CA SER A 129 1.15 11.26 -0.98
C SER A 129 0.91 11.32 -2.48
N LYS A 130 1.81 11.98 -3.18
CA LYS A 130 1.83 12.01 -4.66
C LYS A 130 2.67 10.86 -5.25
N VAL A 131 3.61 10.34 -4.47
CA VAL A 131 4.50 9.25 -4.87
C VAL A 131 4.11 7.99 -4.10
N ILE A 132 3.96 6.88 -4.83
CA ILE A 132 3.64 5.57 -4.25
C ILE A 132 4.69 4.56 -4.72
N ILE A 133 5.25 3.81 -3.79
CA ILE A 133 6.19 2.72 -4.08
C ILE A 133 5.53 1.39 -3.76
N LEU A 134 5.44 0.54 -4.78
CA LEU A 134 4.86 -0.79 -4.69
C LEU A 134 5.96 -1.85 -4.54
N PHE A 135 5.84 -2.70 -3.53
CA PHE A 135 6.75 -3.83 -3.31
C PHE A 135 6.08 -5.15 -3.68
N GLY A 136 6.32 -5.61 -4.89
CA GLY A 136 5.91 -6.92 -5.38
C GLY A 136 4.97 -6.91 -6.58
N GLU A 137 5.06 -7.96 -7.37
CA GLU A 137 4.36 -8.13 -8.64
C GLU A 137 2.83 -8.17 -8.47
N ILE A 138 2.35 -8.78 -7.40
CA ILE A 138 0.91 -8.86 -7.10
C ILE A 138 0.29 -7.47 -6.99
N LEU A 139 1.00 -6.52 -6.35
CA LEU A 139 0.53 -5.14 -6.22
C LEU A 139 0.48 -4.42 -7.56
N LEU A 140 1.50 -4.62 -8.41
CA LEU A 140 1.51 -4.06 -9.78
C LEU A 140 0.30 -4.52 -10.58
N LYS A 141 0.05 -5.83 -10.57
CA LYS A 141 -1.08 -6.42 -11.29
C LYS A 141 -2.42 -5.95 -10.75
N ARG A 142 -2.58 -5.88 -9.42
CA ARG A 142 -3.87 -5.53 -8.80
C ARG A 142 -4.20 -4.04 -8.80
N LEU A 143 -3.21 -3.18 -8.66
CA LEU A 143 -3.43 -1.74 -8.58
C LEU A 143 -3.28 -1.04 -9.93
N LEU A 144 -2.40 -1.52 -10.80
CA LEU A 144 -2.06 -0.87 -12.06
C LEU A 144 -2.42 -1.69 -13.29
N ASN A 145 -2.77 -2.97 -13.12
CA ASN A 145 -2.97 -3.94 -14.21
C ASN A 145 -1.75 -4.07 -15.14
N LEU A 146 -0.55 -3.94 -14.58
CA LEU A 146 0.73 -4.02 -15.29
C LEU A 146 1.45 -5.33 -14.93
N SER A 147 2.22 -5.85 -15.90
CA SER A 147 3.12 -6.97 -15.67
C SER A 147 4.46 -6.49 -15.10
N LYS A 148 5.24 -7.42 -14.57
CA LYS A 148 6.59 -7.16 -14.07
C LYS A 148 7.52 -6.64 -15.16
N GLU A 149 7.43 -7.21 -16.36
CA GLU A 149 8.25 -6.86 -17.52
C GLU A 149 8.00 -5.44 -18.00
N GLU A 150 6.75 -4.96 -17.87
CA GLU A 150 6.35 -3.63 -18.29
C GLU A 150 6.74 -2.53 -17.32
N SER A 151 6.85 -2.85 -16.04
CA SER A 151 6.89 -1.82 -14.98
C SER A 151 8.04 -1.94 -13.98
N PHE A 152 8.77 -3.07 -13.96
CA PHE A 152 9.84 -3.24 -12.98
C PHE A 152 10.95 -2.20 -13.15
N GLY A 153 11.23 -1.46 -12.08
CA GLY A 153 12.24 -0.39 -12.08
C GLY A 153 11.85 0.84 -12.90
N ARG A 154 10.57 1.00 -13.26
CA ARG A 154 10.06 2.15 -14.00
C ARG A 154 9.17 3.03 -13.14
N ILE A 155 9.07 4.29 -13.51
CA ILE A 155 8.12 5.25 -12.95
C ILE A 155 6.89 5.24 -13.84
N VAL A 156 5.72 4.97 -13.24
CA VAL A 156 4.43 5.03 -13.91
C VAL A 156 3.69 6.26 -13.39
N SER A 157 3.36 7.19 -14.29
CA SER A 157 2.61 8.38 -13.93
C SER A 157 1.12 8.15 -14.18
N LEU A 158 0.31 8.36 -13.16
CA LEU A 158 -1.14 8.46 -13.28
C LEU A 158 -1.54 9.94 -13.16
N LYS A 159 -2.72 10.31 -13.70
CA LYS A 159 -3.20 11.71 -13.70
C LYS A 159 -3.14 12.41 -12.34
N THR A 160 -3.15 11.65 -11.26
CA THR A 160 -3.21 12.17 -9.88
C THR A 160 -2.05 11.74 -8.99
N LYS A 161 -1.37 10.64 -9.30
CA LYS A 161 -0.29 10.06 -8.46
C LYS A 161 0.80 9.43 -9.34
N ILE A 162 2.01 9.35 -8.79
CA ILE A 162 3.18 8.69 -9.40
C ILE A 162 3.43 7.38 -8.62
N PHE A 163 3.58 6.28 -9.33
CA PHE A 163 3.83 4.95 -8.79
C PHE A 163 5.22 4.44 -9.17
#